data_dd43863cee97da93aa509efd65a4bff7
#
_entry.id   dd43863cee97da93aa509efd65a4bff7
#
_cell.length_a   1.000
_cell.length_b   1.000
_cell.length_c   1.000
_cell.angle_alpha   90.00
_cell.angle_beta   90.00
_cell.angle_gamma   90.00
#
_symmetry.space_group_name_H-M   'P 1'
#
loop_
_entity.id
_entity.type
_entity.pdbx_description
1 polymer ?
#
loop_
_entity_poly.entity_id
_entity_poly.type
_entity_poly.pdbx_seq_one_letter_code
_entity_poly.pdbx_strand_id
1 'polypeptide(L)'
;QLTFLCHLGVVNEDPQSGMSIGRLGQVLQPFYEKDIADGVTTDEEVEELLELYRIKITSIECFASSGVTGGVLSGNTFNNLSMGGLGYDGLTAVTPLEYLIVEAGMRAKTSQPTLSVLYDEKTPEDFLMKCARCCKLGMGYPAWMNNQGGMNYMLRHYQPEGMTIYDARAWCLGGCLESSPGCFQPLHYNGKTYMVPGGAAPTCGTGIHFTGLPKLLELVLTNGEDKRTGIQVFAPHNHKLDTFEDVWDVWMMYMRELLDVANKINNIQMDVWRKINMPVLDSMLKHDCFNNGQHTCNEGARYNGGINFESCGTVNFINSMASLKKNVYDDKKYTLEEMTDAILHNFGFKTAFETGVYSPDRREATDEAPKYEKIFFDCVNAPKYGNA
;
A
#
# COMPACT_ATOMS: atom_id res chain seq x y z
N GLN A 1 0.43 -9.97 24.45
CA GLN A 1 0.66 -8.75 25.24
C GLN A 1 1.91 -8.00 24.76
N LEU A 2 3.08 -8.66 24.66
CA LEU A 2 4.30 -7.99 24.23
C LEU A 2 4.19 -7.36 22.83
N THR A 3 3.62 -8.08 21.87
CA THR A 3 3.39 -7.58 20.50
C THR A 3 2.52 -6.31 20.52
N PHE A 4 1.51 -6.27 21.37
CA PHE A 4 0.65 -5.08 21.51
C PHE A 4 1.41 -3.91 22.16
N LEU A 5 2.24 -4.16 23.16
CA LEU A 5 3.06 -3.13 23.81
C LEU A 5 4.09 -2.53 22.83
N CYS A 6 4.74 -3.38 22.04
CA CYS A 6 5.64 -2.92 20.97
C CYS A 6 4.89 -2.03 19.97
N HIS A 7 3.69 -2.45 19.58
CA HIS A 7 2.87 -1.68 18.67
C HIS A 7 2.49 -0.30 19.24
N LEU A 8 2.03 -0.24 20.50
CA LEU A 8 1.75 1.03 21.17
C LEU A 8 2.97 1.94 21.23
N GLY A 9 4.14 1.36 21.52
CA GLY A 9 5.40 2.12 21.56
C GLY A 9 5.72 2.76 20.22
N VAL A 10 5.65 1.98 19.13
CA VAL A 10 5.97 2.49 17.79
C VAL A 10 4.95 3.52 17.32
N VAL A 11 3.66 3.34 17.58
CA VAL A 11 2.62 4.34 17.25
C VAL A 11 2.84 5.66 18.00
N ASN A 12 3.37 5.63 19.21
CA ASN A 12 3.67 6.86 19.96
C ASN A 12 4.92 7.58 19.43
N GLU A 13 5.90 6.87 18.91
CA GLU A 13 7.13 7.44 18.36
C GLU A 13 6.97 7.92 16.92
N ASP A 14 6.14 7.22 16.16
CA ASP A 14 5.76 7.57 14.80
C ASP A 14 4.23 7.66 14.72
N PRO A 15 3.65 8.83 15.02
CA PRO A 15 2.21 9.02 15.04
C PRO A 15 1.56 8.92 13.67
N GLN A 16 2.34 8.61 12.64
CA GLN A 16 1.81 8.39 11.31
C GLN A 16 1.20 7.00 11.21
N SER A 17 0.13 6.92 10.47
CA SER A 17 -0.47 5.66 10.11
C SER A 17 0.46 4.87 9.20
N GLY A 18 0.50 3.56 9.35
CA GLY A 18 1.22 2.73 8.41
C GLY A 18 2.29 1.86 9.03
N MET A 19 1.91 1.01 9.98
CA MET A 19 2.85 0.07 10.58
C MET A 19 2.94 -1.24 9.81
N SER A 20 4.13 -1.81 9.79
CA SER A 20 4.35 -3.22 9.45
C SER A 20 4.36 -4.07 10.73
N ILE A 21 3.40 -4.96 10.87
CA ILE A 21 3.48 -6.05 11.84
C ILE A 21 4.43 -7.15 11.34
N GLY A 22 4.76 -7.08 10.05
CA GLY A 22 5.63 -8.04 9.39
C GLY A 22 4.97 -9.41 9.27
N ARG A 23 5.79 -10.45 9.26
CA ARG A 23 5.35 -11.85 9.12
C ARG A 23 5.20 -12.52 10.50
N LEU A 24 4.28 -11.99 11.30
CA LEU A 24 4.07 -12.38 12.69
C LEU A 24 3.85 -13.89 12.86
N GLY A 25 3.10 -14.53 11.94
CA GLY A 25 2.86 -15.97 11.97
C GLY A 25 4.15 -16.77 11.96
N GLN A 26 5.12 -16.37 11.14
CA GLN A 26 6.42 -17.06 11.03
C GLN A 26 7.31 -16.82 12.26
N VAL A 27 7.27 -15.61 12.82
CA VAL A 27 8.04 -15.28 14.04
C VAL A 27 7.50 -16.04 15.25
N LEU A 28 6.19 -16.19 15.37
CA LEU A 28 5.56 -16.87 16.50
C LEU A 28 5.46 -18.39 16.33
N GLN A 29 5.64 -18.93 15.13
CA GLN A 29 5.49 -20.37 14.86
C GLN A 29 6.29 -21.27 15.81
N PRO A 30 7.57 -21.02 16.13
CA PRO A 30 8.33 -21.87 17.04
C PRO A 30 7.75 -21.94 18.47
N PHE A 31 7.14 -20.84 18.93
CA PHE A 31 6.50 -20.78 20.25
C PHE A 31 5.18 -21.53 20.23
N TYR A 32 4.36 -21.28 19.20
CA TYR A 32 3.11 -21.99 18.99
C TYR A 32 3.30 -23.51 18.95
N GLU A 33 4.23 -24.01 18.13
CA GLU A 33 4.52 -25.45 18.03
C GLU A 33 4.90 -26.05 19.37
N LYS A 34 5.71 -25.35 20.17
CA LYS A 34 6.11 -25.82 21.48
C LYS A 34 4.94 -25.86 22.44
N ASP A 35 4.14 -24.80 22.52
CA ASP A 35 3.03 -24.69 23.46
C ASP A 35 1.94 -25.73 23.15
N ILE A 36 1.66 -26.01 21.88
CA ILE A 36 0.78 -27.10 21.46
C ILE A 36 1.36 -28.48 21.85
N ALA A 37 2.65 -28.71 21.57
CA ALA A 37 3.31 -29.97 21.89
C ALA A 37 3.36 -30.26 23.41
N ASP A 38 3.52 -29.22 24.21
CA ASP A 38 3.55 -29.33 25.66
C ASP A 38 2.14 -29.35 26.29
N GLY A 39 1.06 -29.17 25.51
CA GLY A 39 -0.30 -29.11 25.99
C GLY A 39 -0.60 -27.85 26.81
N VAL A 40 0.15 -26.77 26.61
CA VAL A 40 -0.04 -25.49 27.30
C VAL A 40 -1.23 -24.74 26.71
N THR A 41 -1.51 -24.91 25.43
CA THR A 41 -2.62 -24.28 24.72
C THR A 41 -3.19 -25.19 23.63
N THR A 42 -4.34 -24.82 23.08
CA THR A 42 -5.00 -25.47 21.94
C THR A 42 -5.12 -24.52 20.77
N ASP A 43 -5.45 -25.02 19.58
CA ASP A 43 -5.69 -24.21 18.40
C ASP A 43 -6.84 -23.22 18.63
N GLU A 44 -7.89 -23.63 19.31
CA GLU A 44 -9.04 -22.81 19.64
C GLU A 44 -8.67 -21.64 20.56
N GLU A 45 -7.83 -21.90 21.58
CA GLU A 45 -7.35 -20.86 22.49
C GLU A 45 -6.41 -19.87 21.77
N VAL A 46 -5.55 -20.37 20.88
CA VAL A 46 -4.68 -19.51 20.05
C VAL A 46 -5.51 -18.66 19.11
N GLU A 47 -6.55 -19.22 18.51
CA GLU A 47 -7.46 -18.48 17.64
C GLU A 47 -8.17 -17.36 18.40
N GLU A 48 -8.69 -17.63 19.61
CA GLU A 48 -9.29 -16.61 20.47
C GLU A 48 -8.28 -15.50 20.81
N LEU A 49 -7.03 -15.84 21.13
CA LEU A 49 -5.98 -14.85 21.39
C LEU A 49 -5.69 -13.97 20.17
N LEU A 50 -5.71 -14.56 18.98
CA LEU A 50 -5.55 -13.81 17.72
C LEU A 50 -6.75 -12.89 17.43
N GLU A 51 -7.97 -13.32 17.72
CA GLU A 51 -9.17 -12.47 17.65
C GLU A 51 -9.07 -11.28 18.62
N LEU A 52 -8.70 -11.54 19.88
CA LEU A 52 -8.49 -10.49 20.88
C LEU A 52 -7.36 -9.53 20.48
N TYR A 53 -6.28 -10.04 19.87
CA TYR A 53 -5.21 -9.21 19.33
C TYR A 53 -5.75 -8.28 18.24
N ARG A 54 -6.53 -8.79 17.28
CA ARG A 54 -7.16 -7.99 16.24
C ARG A 54 -8.05 -6.89 16.81
N ILE A 55 -8.89 -7.21 17.79
CA ILE A 55 -9.75 -6.24 18.47
C ILE A 55 -8.90 -5.14 19.12
N LYS A 56 -7.80 -5.50 19.78
CA LYS A 56 -6.89 -4.55 20.41
C LYS A 56 -6.21 -3.63 19.40
N ILE A 57 -5.70 -4.17 18.29
CA ILE A 57 -5.10 -3.36 17.24
C ILE A 57 -6.13 -2.41 16.61
N THR A 58 -7.34 -2.89 16.36
CA THR A 58 -8.43 -2.05 15.82
C THR A 58 -8.83 -0.92 16.78
N SER A 59 -8.67 -1.12 18.10
CA SER A 59 -9.01 -0.11 19.11
C SER A 59 -7.97 1.01 19.24
N ILE A 60 -6.80 0.88 18.60
CA ILE A 60 -5.78 1.93 18.59
C ILE A 60 -6.15 2.92 17.49
N GLU A 61 -6.50 4.13 17.88
CA GLU A 61 -6.74 5.23 16.95
C GLU A 61 -5.45 5.96 16.64
N CYS A 62 -5.29 6.33 15.38
CA CYS A 62 -4.20 7.18 14.95
C CYS A 62 -4.54 8.64 15.24
N PHE A 63 -3.70 9.32 15.99
CA PHE A 63 -3.79 10.78 16.20
C PHE A 63 -3.21 11.52 15.00
N ALA A 64 -3.73 11.25 13.81
CA ALA A 64 -3.32 11.98 12.63
C ALA A 64 -3.81 13.42 12.66
N SER A 65 -2.96 14.37 12.28
CA SER A 65 -3.35 15.76 12.16
C SER A 65 -4.51 15.92 11.16
N SER A 66 -5.45 16.76 11.51
CA SER A 66 -6.73 16.95 10.81
C SER A 66 -6.64 17.53 9.38
N GLY A 67 -5.46 17.82 8.86
CA GLY A 67 -5.33 18.52 7.58
C GLY A 67 -5.66 17.66 6.36
N VAL A 68 -4.79 16.73 6.03
CA VAL A 68 -4.93 15.89 4.81
C VAL A 68 -5.68 14.60 5.09
N THR A 69 -5.68 14.16 6.33
CA THR A 69 -6.06 12.80 6.72
C THR A 69 -7.40 12.72 7.46
N GLY A 70 -7.93 13.83 7.91
CA GLY A 70 -9.13 13.86 8.77
C GLY A 70 -10.39 13.23 8.17
N GLY A 71 -10.47 13.06 6.86
CA GLY A 71 -11.59 12.38 6.21
C GLY A 71 -11.29 10.93 5.78
N VAL A 72 -10.02 10.56 5.74
CA VAL A 72 -9.60 9.26 5.14
C VAL A 72 -9.12 8.27 6.21
N LEU A 73 -8.58 8.75 7.32
CA LEU A 73 -7.85 7.92 8.27
C LEU A 73 -8.52 7.77 9.64
N SER A 74 -9.71 8.32 9.85
CA SER A 74 -10.39 8.16 11.14
C SER A 74 -10.67 6.69 11.45
N GLY A 75 -10.13 6.19 12.54
CA GLY A 75 -10.32 4.81 13.01
C GLY A 75 -9.52 3.75 12.25
N ASN A 76 -8.58 4.12 11.39
CA ASN A 76 -7.72 3.17 10.68
C ASN A 76 -6.25 3.52 10.87
N THR A 77 -5.49 2.60 11.48
CA THR A 77 -4.05 2.75 11.74
C THR A 77 -3.19 2.13 10.62
N PHE A 78 -3.81 1.55 9.59
CA PHE A 78 -3.13 0.89 8.47
C PHE A 78 -2.01 -0.05 8.90
N ASN A 79 -2.33 -0.96 9.80
CA ASN A 79 -1.40 -1.99 10.25
C ASN A 79 -1.45 -3.18 9.31
N ASN A 80 -0.35 -3.55 8.69
CA ASN A 80 -0.29 -4.68 7.79
C ASN A 80 0.38 -5.89 8.44
N LEU A 81 -0.27 -7.05 8.35
CA LEU A 81 0.27 -8.33 8.74
C LEU A 81 0.42 -9.18 7.46
N SER A 82 1.66 -9.44 7.10
CA SER A 82 2.01 -10.21 5.92
C SER A 82 2.10 -11.71 6.23
N MET A 83 1.63 -12.54 5.31
CA MET A 83 1.61 -14.01 5.43
C MET A 83 2.21 -14.63 4.17
N GLY A 84 2.66 -15.87 4.27
CA GLY A 84 3.22 -16.60 3.12
C GLY A 84 4.60 -16.10 2.68
N GLY A 85 4.83 -16.08 1.37
CA GLY A 85 6.15 -15.81 0.80
C GLY A 85 7.11 -17.00 0.94
N LEU A 86 8.41 -16.70 0.87
CA LEU A 86 9.46 -17.72 1.00
C LEU A 86 10.23 -17.60 2.32
N GLY A 87 10.64 -18.73 2.84
CA GLY A 87 11.58 -18.85 3.93
C GLY A 87 13.04 -18.56 3.51
N TYR A 88 13.93 -18.53 4.48
CA TYR A 88 15.37 -18.39 4.24
C TYR A 88 15.90 -19.43 3.24
N ASP A 89 15.43 -20.67 3.34
CA ASP A 89 15.76 -21.80 2.47
C ASP A 89 15.15 -21.73 1.06
N GLY A 90 14.23 -20.78 0.84
CA GLY A 90 13.52 -20.62 -0.42
C GLY A 90 12.36 -21.59 -0.61
N LEU A 91 11.93 -22.30 0.43
CA LEU A 91 10.69 -23.06 0.46
C LEU A 91 9.52 -22.14 0.87
N THR A 92 8.28 -22.66 0.76
CA THR A 92 7.12 -21.91 1.26
C THR A 92 7.30 -21.57 2.73
N ALA A 93 6.95 -20.33 3.10
CA ALA A 93 6.99 -19.87 4.48
C ALA A 93 5.61 -19.88 5.15
N VAL A 94 4.59 -20.42 4.48
CA VAL A 94 3.27 -20.61 5.09
C VAL A 94 3.38 -21.56 6.27
N THR A 95 2.87 -21.13 7.42
CA THR A 95 2.92 -21.88 8.67
C THR A 95 1.51 -22.26 9.15
N PRO A 96 1.34 -23.31 9.98
CA PRO A 96 0.07 -23.63 10.62
C PRO A 96 -0.58 -22.45 11.32
N LEU A 97 0.21 -21.61 12.01
CA LEU A 97 -0.30 -20.43 12.71
C LEU A 97 -0.92 -19.40 11.75
N GLU A 98 -0.44 -19.31 10.49
CA GLU A 98 -1.03 -18.40 9.51
C GLU A 98 -2.45 -18.81 9.09
N TYR A 99 -2.78 -20.11 9.13
CA TYR A 99 -4.16 -20.56 8.92
C TYR A 99 -5.09 -20.06 10.03
N LEU A 100 -4.63 -20.04 11.29
CA LEU A 100 -5.38 -19.52 12.43
C LEU A 100 -5.51 -17.98 12.35
N ILE A 101 -4.46 -17.27 11.87
CA ILE A 101 -4.52 -15.82 11.65
C ILE A 101 -5.61 -15.46 10.64
N VAL A 102 -5.72 -16.20 9.53
CA VAL A 102 -6.79 -15.99 8.54
C VAL A 102 -8.16 -16.30 9.14
N GLU A 103 -8.28 -17.39 9.92
CA GLU A 103 -9.53 -17.76 10.59
C GLU A 103 -10.00 -16.69 11.58
N ALA A 104 -9.11 -16.24 12.45
CA ALA A 104 -9.37 -15.13 13.38
C ALA A 104 -9.81 -13.86 12.64
N GLY A 105 -9.24 -13.61 11.46
CA GLY A 105 -9.67 -12.51 10.58
C GLY A 105 -11.12 -12.67 10.09
N MET A 106 -11.49 -13.88 9.67
CA MET A 106 -12.84 -14.19 9.19
C MET A 106 -13.89 -14.12 10.31
N ARG A 107 -13.52 -14.48 11.53
CA ARG A 107 -14.43 -14.50 12.70
C ARG A 107 -14.56 -13.13 13.34
N ALA A 108 -13.46 -12.47 13.69
CA ALA A 108 -13.47 -11.16 14.35
C ALA A 108 -14.01 -10.04 13.46
N LYS A 109 -13.83 -10.13 12.14
CA LYS A 109 -14.31 -9.15 11.15
C LYS A 109 -13.93 -7.70 11.47
N THR A 110 -12.76 -7.52 12.06
CA THR A 110 -12.20 -6.20 12.38
C THR A 110 -11.44 -5.63 11.17
N SER A 111 -11.37 -4.31 11.05
CA SER A 111 -10.62 -3.67 9.96
C SER A 111 -9.10 -3.83 10.08
N GLN A 112 -8.60 -4.00 11.32
CA GLN A 112 -7.17 -4.07 11.62
C GLN A 112 -6.80 -5.34 12.41
N PRO A 113 -5.56 -5.82 12.24
CA PRO A 113 -4.66 -5.50 11.13
C PRO A 113 -5.21 -5.95 9.79
N THR A 114 -4.91 -5.20 8.73
CA THR A 114 -5.11 -5.72 7.36
C THR A 114 -4.20 -6.91 7.14
N LEU A 115 -4.72 -7.91 6.44
CA LEU A 115 -3.94 -9.10 6.08
C LEU A 115 -3.46 -8.97 4.64
N SER A 116 -2.26 -9.45 4.37
CA SER A 116 -1.72 -9.57 3.03
C SER A 116 -1.11 -10.95 2.82
N VAL A 117 -1.34 -11.54 1.67
CA VAL A 117 -0.73 -12.82 1.29
C VAL A 117 0.31 -12.59 0.19
N LEU A 118 1.55 -12.96 0.49
CA LEU A 118 2.67 -12.96 -0.44
C LEU A 118 2.68 -14.32 -1.16
N TYR A 119 2.00 -14.41 -2.29
CA TYR A 119 1.79 -15.68 -2.98
C TYR A 119 2.79 -15.91 -4.11
N ASP A 120 3.15 -17.15 -4.33
CA ASP A 120 3.93 -17.67 -5.46
C ASP A 120 3.54 -19.13 -5.78
N GLU A 121 4.27 -19.74 -6.70
CA GLU A 121 4.02 -21.11 -7.13
C GLU A 121 4.19 -22.17 -6.01
N LYS A 122 4.88 -21.82 -4.92
CA LYS A 122 5.13 -22.73 -3.77
C LYS A 122 4.11 -22.54 -2.66
N THR A 123 3.24 -21.56 -2.78
CA THR A 123 2.20 -21.31 -1.76
C THR A 123 1.17 -22.45 -1.80
N PRO A 124 0.86 -23.09 -0.67
CA PRO A 124 -0.11 -24.18 -0.61
C PRO A 124 -1.48 -23.76 -1.12
N GLU A 125 -2.09 -24.56 -1.99
CA GLU A 125 -3.38 -24.26 -2.62
C GLU A 125 -4.51 -24.10 -1.58
N ASP A 126 -4.52 -24.97 -0.56
CA ASP A 126 -5.52 -24.91 0.52
C ASP A 126 -5.42 -23.63 1.33
N PHE A 127 -4.20 -23.09 1.53
CA PHE A 127 -3.99 -21.78 2.13
C PHE A 127 -4.53 -20.64 1.25
N LEU A 128 -4.24 -20.69 -0.06
CA LEU A 128 -4.77 -19.73 -1.02
C LEU A 128 -6.31 -19.78 -1.05
N MET A 129 -6.89 -20.97 -1.01
CA MET A 129 -8.34 -21.15 -0.96
C MET A 129 -8.94 -20.59 0.34
N LYS A 130 -8.25 -20.72 1.48
CA LYS A 130 -8.67 -20.10 2.74
C LYS A 130 -8.63 -18.57 2.66
N CYS A 131 -7.56 -18.01 2.10
CA CYS A 131 -7.44 -16.57 1.83
C CYS A 131 -8.57 -16.06 0.89
N ALA A 132 -8.87 -16.81 -0.17
CA ALA A 132 -9.97 -16.46 -1.08
C ALA A 132 -11.33 -16.47 -0.39
N ARG A 133 -11.60 -17.42 0.51
CA ARG A 133 -12.82 -17.43 1.34
C ARG A 133 -12.89 -16.21 2.25
N CYS A 134 -11.76 -15.79 2.82
CA CYS A 134 -11.67 -14.56 3.61
C CYS A 134 -12.03 -13.33 2.77
N CYS A 135 -11.46 -13.20 1.56
CA CYS A 135 -11.81 -12.11 0.63
C CYS A 135 -13.31 -12.07 0.31
N LYS A 136 -13.94 -13.23 0.14
CA LYS A 136 -15.38 -13.34 -0.17
C LYS A 136 -16.27 -12.72 0.91
N LEU A 137 -15.79 -12.56 2.14
CA LEU A 137 -16.53 -11.90 3.22
C LEU A 137 -16.65 -10.38 3.03
N GLY A 138 -15.93 -9.80 2.05
CA GLY A 138 -16.06 -8.39 1.68
C GLY A 138 -15.39 -7.41 2.63
N MET A 139 -14.43 -7.86 3.43
CA MET A 139 -13.75 -7.00 4.42
C MET A 139 -12.51 -6.28 3.86
N GLY A 140 -12.21 -6.46 2.56
CA GLY A 140 -11.09 -5.81 1.90
C GLY A 140 -9.72 -6.46 2.16
N TYR A 141 -9.67 -7.62 2.81
CA TYR A 141 -8.44 -8.37 3.02
C TYR A 141 -8.65 -9.89 2.89
N PRO A 142 -7.58 -10.68 2.72
CA PRO A 142 -6.20 -10.28 2.51
C PRO A 142 -5.97 -9.63 1.13
N ALA A 143 -5.00 -8.68 1.07
CA ALA A 143 -4.46 -8.21 -0.18
C ALA A 143 -3.55 -9.29 -0.81
N TRP A 144 -3.58 -9.40 -2.14
CA TRP A 144 -2.82 -10.43 -2.86
C TRP A 144 -1.58 -9.80 -3.52
N MET A 145 -0.41 -10.23 -3.08
CA MET A 145 0.87 -9.71 -3.53
C MET A 145 1.70 -10.80 -4.20
N ASN A 146 2.13 -10.54 -5.43
CA ASN A 146 3.05 -11.42 -6.14
C ASN A 146 4.41 -11.42 -5.43
N ASN A 147 4.76 -12.52 -4.77
CA ASN A 147 6.00 -12.64 -4.01
C ASN A 147 7.24 -12.50 -4.88
N GLN A 148 7.25 -13.07 -6.07
CA GLN A 148 8.38 -12.93 -7.00
C GLN A 148 8.55 -11.48 -7.47
N GLY A 149 7.44 -10.78 -7.73
CA GLY A 149 7.45 -9.35 -8.08
C GLY A 149 8.03 -8.50 -6.97
N GLY A 150 7.59 -8.75 -5.72
CA GLY A 150 8.10 -8.06 -4.53
C GLY A 150 9.60 -8.31 -4.31
N MET A 151 10.06 -9.56 -4.39
CA MET A 151 11.49 -9.87 -4.27
C MET A 151 12.33 -9.19 -5.36
N ASN A 152 11.86 -9.18 -6.60
CA ASN A 152 12.55 -8.51 -7.70
C ASN A 152 12.62 -6.99 -7.50
N TYR A 153 11.55 -6.41 -6.96
CA TYR A 153 11.53 -5.00 -6.57
C TYR A 153 12.57 -4.71 -5.49
N MET A 154 12.62 -5.52 -4.43
CA MET A 154 13.59 -5.39 -3.35
C MET A 154 15.03 -5.47 -3.86
N LEU A 155 15.35 -6.50 -4.64
CA LEU A 155 16.68 -6.67 -5.23
C LEU A 155 17.07 -5.48 -6.11
N ARG A 156 16.16 -5.00 -6.95
CA ARG A 156 16.45 -3.85 -7.84
C ARG A 156 16.74 -2.58 -7.05
N HIS A 157 15.99 -2.32 -5.97
CA HIS A 157 16.12 -1.08 -5.22
C HIS A 157 17.30 -1.08 -4.26
N TYR A 158 17.51 -2.18 -3.54
CA TYR A 158 18.47 -2.26 -2.45
C TYR A 158 19.75 -3.01 -2.78
N GLN A 159 19.94 -3.42 -4.05
CA GLN A 159 21.20 -4.01 -4.50
C GLN A 159 22.41 -3.08 -4.25
N PRO A 160 22.32 -1.74 -4.43
CA PRO A 160 23.42 -0.84 -4.08
C PRO A 160 23.80 -0.87 -2.60
N GLU A 161 22.85 -1.20 -1.72
CA GLU A 161 23.07 -1.36 -0.27
C GLU A 161 23.44 -2.80 0.11
N GLY A 162 23.71 -3.67 -0.87
CA GLY A 162 24.17 -5.02 -0.64
C GLY A 162 23.07 -6.06 -0.38
N MET A 163 21.83 -5.78 -0.74
CA MET A 163 20.74 -6.74 -0.56
C MET A 163 20.99 -8.05 -1.32
N THR A 164 20.85 -9.15 -0.60
CA THR A 164 20.95 -10.51 -1.13
C THR A 164 19.57 -11.10 -1.40
N ILE A 165 19.54 -12.22 -2.14
CA ILE A 165 18.28 -12.98 -2.35
C ILE A 165 17.70 -13.47 -1.03
N TYR A 166 18.52 -13.74 -0.02
CA TYR A 166 18.05 -14.17 1.29
C TYR A 166 17.26 -13.05 1.97
N ASP A 167 17.79 -11.83 2.00
CA ASP A 167 17.09 -10.69 2.57
C ASP A 167 15.86 -10.30 1.74
N ALA A 168 15.96 -10.35 0.42
CA ALA A 168 14.81 -10.10 -0.45
C ALA A 168 13.64 -11.05 -0.18
N ARG A 169 13.88 -12.30 0.21
CA ARG A 169 12.83 -13.24 0.62
C ARG A 169 12.10 -12.83 1.89
N ALA A 170 12.73 -12.02 2.74
CA ALA A 170 12.15 -11.56 4.00
C ALA A 170 11.28 -10.30 3.86
N TRP A 171 11.09 -9.77 2.64
CA TRP A 171 10.26 -8.59 2.43
C TRP A 171 8.84 -8.76 2.97
N CYS A 172 8.24 -7.67 3.38
CA CYS A 172 6.85 -7.65 3.86
C CYS A 172 6.18 -6.35 3.44
N LEU A 173 4.97 -6.13 3.90
CA LEU A 173 4.24 -4.90 3.69
C LEU A 173 4.15 -4.10 4.98
N GLY A 174 4.20 -2.80 4.84
CA GLY A 174 3.87 -1.83 5.87
C GLY A 174 2.66 -1.01 5.46
N GLY A 175 2.01 -0.38 6.41
CA GLY A 175 0.91 0.52 6.12
C GLY A 175 -0.22 -0.12 5.33
N CYS A 176 -0.61 0.56 4.26
CA CYS A 176 -1.63 0.05 3.36
C CYS A 176 -1.10 -1.14 2.56
N LEU A 177 -0.06 -0.91 1.74
CA LEU A 177 0.55 -1.89 0.84
C LEU A 177 2.01 -1.56 0.52
N GLU A 178 2.66 -0.74 1.33
CA GLU A 178 4.01 -0.26 1.11
C GLU A 178 5.01 -1.40 1.25
N SER A 179 5.75 -1.65 0.18
CA SER A 179 6.75 -2.71 0.15
C SER A 179 7.94 -2.35 1.03
N SER A 180 8.21 -3.16 2.04
CA SER A 180 9.26 -2.92 3.03
C SER A 180 10.33 -4.01 2.98
N PRO A 181 11.61 -3.67 2.94
CA PRO A 181 12.68 -4.65 3.00
C PRO A 181 12.74 -5.31 4.38
N GLY A 182 13.03 -6.58 4.36
CA GLY A 182 13.26 -7.40 5.55
C GLY A 182 14.64 -8.02 5.55
N CYS A 183 14.95 -8.71 6.63
CA CYS A 183 16.10 -9.61 6.72
C CYS A 183 15.74 -10.80 7.61
N PHE A 184 16.41 -11.92 7.40
CA PHE A 184 16.28 -13.04 8.33
C PHE A 184 17.24 -12.90 9.50
N GLN A 185 16.73 -13.21 10.69
CA GLN A 185 17.50 -13.19 11.93
C GLN A 185 17.44 -14.57 12.59
N PRO A 186 18.54 -15.02 13.21
CA PRO A 186 18.54 -16.27 13.96
C PRO A 186 17.76 -16.08 15.28
N LEU A 187 16.73 -16.87 15.48
CA LEU A 187 16.01 -17.03 16.74
C LEU A 187 16.47 -18.32 17.40
N HIS A 188 17.16 -18.23 18.53
CA HIS A 188 17.57 -19.40 19.33
C HIS A 188 16.45 -19.71 20.35
N TYR A 189 15.73 -20.78 20.15
CA TYR A 189 14.63 -21.16 21.00
C TYR A 189 14.56 -22.68 21.16
N ASN A 190 14.37 -23.15 22.39
CA ASN A 190 14.23 -24.58 22.72
C ASN A 190 15.33 -25.47 22.11
N GLY A 191 16.60 -25.03 22.19
CA GLY A 191 17.77 -25.77 21.68
C GLY A 191 17.89 -25.82 20.14
N LYS A 192 17.05 -25.10 19.40
CA LYS A 192 17.07 -24.98 17.94
C LYS A 192 17.33 -23.55 17.51
N THR A 193 17.80 -23.39 16.28
CA THR A 193 17.93 -22.09 15.64
C THR A 193 16.95 -22.02 14.47
N TYR A 194 16.10 -21.00 14.50
CA TYR A 194 15.14 -20.68 13.46
C TYR A 194 15.58 -19.41 12.74
N MET A 195 15.47 -19.37 11.42
CA MET A 195 15.68 -18.14 10.67
C MET A 195 14.32 -17.46 10.49
N VAL A 196 14.09 -16.40 11.26
CA VAL A 196 12.80 -15.68 11.26
C VAL A 196 12.94 -14.34 10.55
N PRO A 197 11.92 -13.90 9.79
CA PRO A 197 11.94 -12.62 9.12
C PRO A 197 11.75 -11.47 10.12
N GLY A 198 12.51 -10.40 9.92
CA GLY A 198 12.42 -9.16 10.71
C GLY A 198 12.50 -7.92 9.84
N GLY A 199 12.14 -6.77 10.38
CA GLY A 199 12.26 -5.48 9.69
C GLY A 199 13.71 -5.05 9.52
N ALA A 200 14.05 -4.54 8.35
CA ALA A 200 15.41 -4.14 7.99
C ALA A 200 15.48 -2.72 7.40
N ALA A 201 14.40 -1.96 7.47
CA ALA A 201 14.33 -0.59 6.98
C ALA A 201 13.73 0.35 8.03
N PRO A 202 13.92 1.66 7.87
CA PRO A 202 13.12 2.64 8.60
C PRO A 202 11.63 2.37 8.36
N THR A 203 10.81 2.74 9.34
CA THR A 203 9.36 2.79 9.16
C THR A 203 9.05 3.61 7.92
N CYS A 204 8.02 3.22 7.15
CA CYS A 204 7.63 3.92 5.93
C CYS A 204 7.64 5.41 6.16
N GLY A 205 8.66 6.06 5.61
CA GLY A 205 8.81 7.48 5.76
C GLY A 205 7.63 8.19 5.09
N THR A 206 7.21 9.22 5.69
CA THR A 206 6.23 10.15 5.15
C THR A 206 6.90 11.00 4.11
N GLY A 207 6.70 10.68 2.88
CA GLY A 207 7.06 11.52 1.77
C GLY A 207 5.83 12.04 1.05
N ILE A 208 6.03 12.60 -0.12
CA ILE A 208 4.95 12.81 -1.07
C ILE A 208 4.56 11.44 -1.62
N HIS A 209 3.74 10.73 -0.86
CA HIS A 209 3.42 9.34 -1.15
C HIS A 209 2.37 9.20 -2.25
N PHE A 210 1.38 10.10 -2.25
CA PHE A 210 0.17 9.87 -3.03
C PHE A 210 0.16 10.73 -4.29
N THR A 211 0.38 10.10 -5.43
CA THR A 211 0.21 10.73 -6.73
C THR A 211 -1.06 10.23 -7.40
N GLY A 212 -2.01 11.11 -7.59
CA GLY A 212 -3.23 10.81 -8.34
C GLY A 212 -2.96 10.75 -9.84
N LEU A 213 -2.75 9.55 -10.39
CA LEU A 213 -2.50 9.38 -11.83
C LEU A 213 -3.64 9.93 -12.71
N PRO A 214 -4.93 9.77 -12.35
CA PRO A 214 -6.02 10.41 -13.09
C PRO A 214 -5.96 11.93 -13.05
N LYS A 215 -5.53 12.52 -11.93
CA LYS A 215 -5.37 13.99 -11.83
C LYS A 215 -4.24 14.49 -12.73
N LEU A 216 -3.17 13.73 -12.82
CA LEU A 216 -2.09 14.07 -13.76
C LEU A 216 -2.58 14.04 -15.21
N LEU A 217 -3.44 13.08 -15.58
CA LEU A 217 -4.06 13.05 -16.91
C LEU A 217 -4.97 14.27 -17.12
N GLU A 218 -5.76 14.66 -16.14
CA GLU A 218 -6.58 15.91 -16.23
C GLU A 218 -5.67 17.12 -16.50
N LEU A 219 -4.54 17.24 -15.79
CA LEU A 219 -3.59 18.34 -16.00
C LEU A 219 -2.96 18.33 -17.40
N VAL A 220 -2.76 17.15 -18.01
CA VAL A 220 -2.36 17.07 -19.43
C VAL A 220 -3.43 17.70 -20.32
N LEU A 221 -4.69 17.33 -20.13
CA LEU A 221 -5.81 17.82 -20.94
C LEU A 221 -6.10 19.31 -20.74
N THR A 222 -5.66 19.86 -19.61
CA THR A 222 -5.85 21.29 -19.26
C THR A 222 -4.59 22.14 -19.36
N ASN A 223 -3.58 21.65 -20.08
CA ASN A 223 -2.31 22.35 -20.30
C ASN A 223 -1.61 22.75 -18.99
N GLY A 224 -1.65 21.88 -17.98
CA GLY A 224 -0.99 22.03 -16.68
C GLY A 224 -1.77 22.84 -15.64
N GLU A 225 -2.96 23.37 -15.96
CA GLU A 225 -3.80 24.13 -15.04
C GLU A 225 -4.82 23.25 -14.33
N ASP A 226 -4.87 23.34 -13.00
CA ASP A 226 -6.00 22.79 -12.23
C ASP A 226 -7.21 23.73 -12.35
N LYS A 227 -8.16 23.37 -13.19
CA LYS A 227 -9.36 24.18 -13.47
C LYS A 227 -10.24 24.43 -12.25
N ARG A 228 -10.18 23.56 -11.23
CA ARG A 228 -10.95 23.76 -10.00
C ARG A 228 -10.39 24.86 -9.12
N THR A 229 -9.07 25.01 -9.05
CA THR A 229 -8.39 25.99 -8.20
C THR A 229 -7.86 27.18 -8.97
N GLY A 230 -7.75 27.09 -10.30
CA GLY A 230 -7.12 28.07 -11.17
C GLY A 230 -5.59 28.11 -11.04
N ILE A 231 -4.99 27.12 -10.38
CA ILE A 231 -3.54 27.07 -10.17
C ILE A 231 -2.88 26.41 -11.38
N GLN A 232 -1.87 27.07 -11.94
CA GLN A 232 -0.95 26.46 -12.90
C GLN A 232 0.01 25.53 -12.15
N VAL A 233 -0.26 24.23 -12.19
CA VAL A 233 0.52 23.20 -11.45
C VAL A 233 1.81 22.88 -12.18
N PHE A 234 1.73 22.68 -13.49
CA PHE A 234 2.88 22.47 -14.38
C PHE A 234 2.98 23.60 -15.38
N ALA A 235 4.20 23.84 -15.87
CA ALA A 235 4.37 24.74 -16.99
C ALA A 235 3.50 24.28 -18.18
N PRO A 236 2.85 25.23 -18.91
CA PRO A 236 2.07 24.86 -20.09
C PRO A 236 2.92 24.07 -21.09
N HIS A 237 2.45 22.88 -21.46
CA HIS A 237 3.20 22.04 -22.42
C HIS A 237 3.11 22.59 -23.84
N ASN A 238 2.01 23.27 -24.19
CA ASN A 238 1.77 23.83 -25.51
C ASN A 238 1.86 22.83 -26.68
N HIS A 239 1.84 21.53 -26.40
CA HIS A 239 1.77 20.49 -27.42
C HIS A 239 0.36 20.36 -27.96
N LYS A 240 0.25 20.12 -29.25
CA LYS A 240 -0.99 19.62 -29.82
C LYS A 240 -1.15 18.17 -29.40
N LEU A 241 -2.33 17.82 -28.97
CA LEU A 241 -2.69 16.46 -28.56
C LEU A 241 -3.50 15.80 -29.70
N ASP A 242 -2.91 15.77 -30.90
CA ASP A 242 -3.59 15.29 -32.12
C ASP A 242 -3.68 13.75 -32.17
N THR A 243 -2.77 13.05 -31.47
CA THR A 243 -2.71 11.59 -31.37
C THR A 243 -2.76 11.14 -29.90
N PHE A 244 -3.09 9.87 -29.70
CA PHE A 244 -3.03 9.27 -28.37
C PHE A 244 -1.61 9.26 -27.80
N GLU A 245 -0.62 9.06 -28.66
CA GLU A 245 0.80 9.08 -28.33
C GLU A 245 1.23 10.46 -27.81
N ASP A 246 0.70 11.54 -28.36
CA ASP A 246 0.98 12.90 -27.85
C ASP A 246 0.48 13.07 -26.41
N VAL A 247 -0.70 12.55 -26.08
CA VAL A 247 -1.22 12.56 -24.70
C VAL A 247 -0.30 11.78 -23.78
N TRP A 248 0.15 10.60 -24.21
CA TRP A 248 1.05 9.75 -23.44
C TRP A 248 2.40 10.44 -23.19
N ASP A 249 2.98 11.04 -24.20
CA ASP A 249 4.28 11.72 -24.13
C ASP A 249 4.24 12.93 -23.19
N VAL A 250 3.19 13.73 -23.26
CA VAL A 250 2.99 14.85 -22.31
C VAL A 250 2.75 14.35 -20.90
N TRP A 251 1.96 13.28 -20.74
CA TRP A 251 1.76 12.66 -19.43
C TRP A 251 3.08 12.17 -18.83
N MET A 252 3.92 11.51 -19.64
CA MET A 252 5.25 11.06 -19.21
C MET A 252 6.19 12.23 -18.87
N MET A 253 6.07 13.35 -19.58
CA MET A 253 6.83 14.55 -19.28
C MET A 253 6.45 15.12 -17.91
N TYR A 254 5.17 15.31 -17.62
CA TYR A 254 4.69 15.79 -16.34
C TYR A 254 4.98 14.80 -15.21
N MET A 255 4.88 13.50 -15.47
CA MET A 255 5.24 12.47 -14.48
C MET A 255 6.72 12.56 -14.08
N ARG A 256 7.63 12.75 -15.04
CA ARG A 256 9.06 12.92 -14.74
C ARG A 256 9.33 14.17 -13.90
N GLU A 257 8.70 15.29 -14.25
CA GLU A 257 8.82 16.54 -13.48
C GLU A 257 8.31 16.35 -12.05
N LEU A 258 7.15 15.70 -11.88
CA LEU A 258 6.59 15.37 -10.58
C LEU A 258 7.52 14.49 -9.75
N LEU A 259 8.09 13.45 -10.34
CA LEU A 259 9.04 12.56 -9.66
C LEU A 259 10.31 13.31 -9.22
N ASP A 260 10.83 14.21 -10.06
CA ASP A 260 11.99 15.01 -9.70
C ASP A 260 11.71 15.94 -8.50
N VAL A 261 10.55 16.57 -8.48
CA VAL A 261 10.11 17.41 -7.35
C VAL A 261 9.89 16.55 -6.11
N ALA A 262 9.21 15.42 -6.24
CA ALA A 262 8.97 14.50 -5.13
C ALA A 262 10.29 14.01 -4.51
N ASN A 263 11.26 13.62 -5.31
CA ASN A 263 12.58 13.20 -4.84
C ASN A 263 13.30 14.30 -4.07
N LYS A 264 13.24 15.55 -4.55
CA LYS A 264 13.85 16.69 -3.84
C LYS A 264 13.20 16.92 -2.48
N ILE A 265 11.87 16.89 -2.42
CA ILE A 265 11.11 17.08 -1.17
C ILE A 265 11.42 15.91 -0.21
N ASN A 266 11.43 14.68 -0.69
CA ASN A 266 11.75 13.51 0.10
C ASN A 266 13.15 13.60 0.72
N ASN A 267 14.14 14.02 -0.04
CA ASN A 267 15.50 14.20 0.48
C ASN A 267 15.54 15.27 1.59
N ILE A 268 14.86 16.40 1.40
CA ILE A 268 14.77 17.45 2.43
C ILE A 268 14.08 16.89 3.68
N GLN A 269 13.00 16.16 3.52
CA GLN A 269 12.23 15.57 4.61
C GLN A 269 13.09 14.56 5.40
N MET A 270 13.83 13.69 4.72
CA MET A 270 14.74 12.75 5.37
C MET A 270 15.84 13.46 6.16
N ASP A 271 16.40 14.53 5.62
CA ASP A 271 17.42 15.34 6.32
C ASP A 271 16.86 16.03 7.58
N VAL A 272 15.60 16.44 7.54
CA VAL A 272 14.90 16.99 8.70
C VAL A 272 14.63 15.87 9.72
N TRP A 273 14.13 14.74 9.27
CA TRP A 273 13.81 13.60 10.14
C TRP A 273 15.01 13.05 10.89
N ARG A 274 16.15 12.93 10.24
CA ARG A 274 17.41 12.53 10.88
C ARG A 274 17.77 13.41 12.09
N LYS A 275 17.31 14.66 12.10
CA LYS A 275 17.63 15.65 13.14
C LYS A 275 16.60 15.76 14.24
N ILE A 276 15.33 15.55 13.94
CA ILE A 276 14.23 15.83 14.86
C ILE A 276 13.48 14.57 15.32
N ASN A 277 13.50 13.50 14.54
CA ASN A 277 12.80 12.25 14.86
C ASN A 277 13.82 11.20 15.30
N MET A 278 13.75 10.80 16.57
CA MET A 278 14.59 9.75 17.13
C MET A 278 13.71 8.64 17.72
N PRO A 279 13.17 7.74 16.86
CA PRO A 279 12.32 6.66 17.32
C PRO A 279 13.14 5.60 18.07
N VAL A 280 13.09 5.63 19.39
CA VAL A 280 13.93 4.79 20.26
C VAL A 280 13.41 3.36 20.25
N LEU A 281 12.13 3.14 20.50
CA LEU A 281 11.56 1.79 20.57
C LEU A 281 11.58 1.09 19.21
N ASP A 282 11.23 1.80 18.12
CA ASP A 282 11.34 1.25 16.77
C ASP A 282 12.79 0.85 16.45
N SER A 283 13.76 1.68 16.85
CA SER A 283 15.19 1.38 16.65
C SER A 283 15.64 0.20 17.49
N MET A 284 15.15 0.05 18.71
CA MET A 284 15.49 -1.10 19.58
C MET A 284 14.93 -2.42 19.06
N LEU A 285 13.83 -2.38 18.29
CA LEU A 285 13.24 -3.57 17.69
C LEU A 285 13.96 -4.02 16.40
N LYS A 286 14.92 -3.22 15.89
CA LYS A 286 15.71 -3.52 14.70
C LYS A 286 17.14 -3.88 15.09
N HIS A 287 17.52 -5.10 14.76
CA HIS A 287 18.83 -5.66 15.14
C HIS A 287 20.01 -4.78 14.71
N ASP A 288 19.99 -4.29 13.47
CA ASP A 288 21.10 -3.50 12.92
C ASP A 288 21.21 -2.14 13.61
N CYS A 289 20.09 -1.47 13.92
CA CYS A 289 20.08 -0.21 14.66
C CYS A 289 20.73 -0.35 16.04
N PHE A 290 20.42 -1.42 16.75
CA PHE A 290 20.99 -1.71 18.05
C PHE A 290 22.50 -1.94 17.97
N ASN A 291 22.94 -2.75 17.00
CA ASN A 291 24.37 -3.05 16.82
C ASN A 291 25.17 -1.83 16.34
N ASN A 292 24.59 -1.00 15.49
CA ASN A 292 25.24 0.18 14.95
C ASN A 292 25.21 1.37 15.91
N GLY A 293 24.39 1.31 16.98
CA GLY A 293 24.20 2.44 17.90
C GLY A 293 23.61 3.68 17.24
N GLN A 294 22.82 3.46 16.16
CA GLN A 294 22.17 4.51 15.39
C GLN A 294 20.68 4.25 15.33
N HIS A 295 19.87 5.30 15.35
CA HIS A 295 18.44 5.15 15.22
C HIS A 295 18.01 4.94 13.76
N THR A 296 16.85 4.35 13.57
CA THR A 296 16.34 3.91 12.26
C THR A 296 16.25 5.04 11.23
N CYS A 297 15.94 6.27 11.64
CA CYS A 297 15.88 7.43 10.73
C CYS A 297 17.26 8.04 10.44
N ASN A 298 18.34 7.55 11.06
CA ASN A 298 19.71 8.02 10.87
C ASN A 298 20.66 6.90 10.47
N GLU A 299 20.29 6.16 9.42
CA GLU A 299 21.12 5.10 8.83
C GLU A 299 21.42 3.92 9.77
N GLY A 300 20.62 3.74 10.82
CA GLY A 300 20.78 2.62 11.74
C GLY A 300 20.26 1.30 11.17
N ALA A 301 19.26 1.33 10.32
CA ALA A 301 18.71 0.15 9.68
C ALA A 301 19.65 -0.43 8.62
N ARG A 302 19.44 -1.70 8.23
CA ARG A 302 20.26 -2.36 7.21
C ARG A 302 20.06 -1.75 5.84
N TYR A 303 18.83 -1.42 5.48
CA TYR A 303 18.44 -0.83 4.21
C TYR A 303 17.80 0.52 4.49
N ASN A 304 18.47 1.58 4.11
CA ASN A 304 18.08 2.95 4.45
C ASN A 304 17.48 3.70 3.26
N GLY A 305 17.36 3.01 2.13
CA GLY A 305 16.80 3.58 0.91
C GLY A 305 15.34 3.92 1.07
N GLY A 306 15.08 5.12 0.96
CA GLY A 306 13.96 5.80 0.42
C GLY A 306 12.55 5.55 0.92
N ILE A 307 11.83 6.55 0.66
CA ILE A 307 10.40 6.69 0.79
C ILE A 307 9.73 6.03 -0.41
N ASN A 308 8.67 5.27 -0.19
CA ASN A 308 7.85 4.74 -1.26
C ASN A 308 7.11 5.87 -1.97
N PHE A 309 7.16 5.86 -3.30
CA PHE A 309 6.32 6.71 -4.13
C PHE A 309 5.08 5.93 -4.54
N GLU A 310 3.94 6.35 -4.05
CA GLU A 310 2.69 5.64 -4.29
C GLU A 310 1.85 6.30 -5.38
N SER A 311 1.51 5.51 -6.40
CA SER A 311 0.62 5.94 -7.46
C SER A 311 -0.82 5.52 -7.15
N CYS A 312 -1.67 6.50 -6.89
CA CYS A 312 -3.08 6.29 -6.62
C CYS A 312 -3.91 6.32 -7.92
N GLY A 313 -4.89 5.42 -7.99
CA GLY A 313 -5.83 5.38 -9.11
C GLY A 313 -5.25 4.78 -10.39
N THR A 314 -4.31 3.84 -10.31
CA THR A 314 -3.68 3.20 -11.48
C THR A 314 -4.71 2.57 -12.39
N VAL A 315 -5.66 1.80 -11.86
CA VAL A 315 -6.73 1.17 -12.65
C VAL A 315 -7.63 2.23 -13.28
N ASN A 316 -7.97 3.28 -12.54
CA ASN A 316 -8.75 4.40 -13.06
C ASN A 316 -8.02 5.10 -14.20
N PHE A 317 -6.72 5.33 -14.04
CA PHE A 317 -5.89 5.93 -15.10
C PHE A 317 -5.86 5.07 -16.35
N ILE A 318 -5.58 3.75 -16.22
CA ILE A 318 -5.54 2.83 -17.36
C ILE A 318 -6.89 2.80 -18.08
N ASN A 319 -8.00 2.71 -17.33
CA ASN A 319 -9.35 2.73 -17.91
C ASN A 319 -9.66 4.08 -18.59
N SER A 320 -9.20 5.19 -18.03
CA SER A 320 -9.37 6.52 -18.61
C SER A 320 -8.58 6.66 -19.92
N MET A 321 -7.34 6.19 -19.94
CA MET A 321 -6.51 6.18 -21.15
C MET A 321 -7.12 5.29 -22.25
N ALA A 322 -7.61 4.10 -21.88
CA ALA A 322 -8.27 3.19 -22.83
C ALA A 322 -9.56 3.82 -23.39
N SER A 323 -10.34 4.49 -22.55
CA SER A 323 -11.55 5.19 -22.96
C SER A 323 -11.24 6.38 -23.87
N LEU A 324 -10.24 7.17 -23.53
CA LEU A 324 -9.77 8.31 -24.34
C LEU A 324 -9.30 7.84 -25.72
N LYS A 325 -8.42 6.80 -25.72
CA LYS A 325 -7.91 6.22 -26.97
C LYS A 325 -9.07 5.77 -27.87
N LYS A 326 -9.98 4.98 -27.33
CA LYS A 326 -11.10 4.43 -28.12
C LYS A 326 -12.03 5.51 -28.63
N ASN A 327 -12.53 6.39 -27.77
CA ASN A 327 -13.65 7.26 -28.12
C ASN A 327 -13.21 8.54 -28.87
N VAL A 328 -11.98 9.02 -28.60
CA VAL A 328 -11.44 10.24 -29.25
C VAL A 328 -10.58 9.92 -30.46
N TYR A 329 -9.62 8.99 -30.33
CA TYR A 329 -8.60 8.80 -31.37
C TYR A 329 -8.97 7.68 -32.36
N ASP A 330 -9.43 6.51 -31.87
CA ASP A 330 -9.73 5.37 -32.75
C ASP A 330 -11.10 5.52 -33.44
N ASP A 331 -12.17 5.62 -32.64
CA ASP A 331 -13.55 5.68 -33.17
C ASP A 331 -13.96 7.11 -33.59
N LYS A 332 -13.25 8.13 -33.14
CA LYS A 332 -13.51 9.56 -33.41
C LYS A 332 -14.96 9.98 -33.14
N LYS A 333 -15.53 9.45 -32.05
CA LYS A 333 -16.91 9.76 -31.64
C LYS A 333 -17.03 11.18 -31.08
N TYR A 334 -15.95 11.63 -30.40
CA TYR A 334 -15.86 12.91 -29.73
C TYR A 334 -14.53 13.58 -30.04
N THR A 335 -14.53 14.90 -30.02
CA THR A 335 -13.27 15.66 -30.01
C THR A 335 -12.62 15.58 -28.64
N LEU A 336 -11.32 15.88 -28.56
CA LEU A 336 -10.62 15.97 -27.27
C LEU A 336 -11.21 17.07 -26.38
N GLU A 337 -11.67 18.18 -26.99
CA GLU A 337 -12.30 19.29 -26.27
C GLU A 337 -13.62 18.89 -25.63
N GLU A 338 -14.50 18.18 -26.38
CA GLU A 338 -15.77 17.66 -25.84
C GLU A 338 -15.55 16.66 -24.71
N MET A 339 -14.55 15.79 -24.83
CA MET A 339 -14.20 14.84 -23.79
C MET A 339 -13.65 15.55 -22.54
N THR A 340 -12.78 16.54 -22.72
CA THR A 340 -12.22 17.35 -21.63
C THR A 340 -13.31 18.12 -20.92
N ASP A 341 -14.23 18.75 -21.66
CA ASP A 341 -15.36 19.46 -21.11
C ASP A 341 -16.24 18.54 -20.23
N ALA A 342 -16.54 17.34 -20.72
CA ALA A 342 -17.30 16.34 -19.96
C ALA A 342 -16.58 15.91 -18.65
N ILE A 343 -15.28 15.72 -18.69
CA ILE A 343 -14.46 15.37 -17.52
C ILE A 343 -14.48 16.51 -16.49
N LEU A 344 -14.27 17.74 -16.92
CA LEU A 344 -14.23 18.91 -16.03
C LEU A 344 -15.58 19.19 -15.34
N HIS A 345 -16.69 18.81 -16.00
CA HIS A 345 -18.04 18.88 -15.43
C HIS A 345 -18.46 17.58 -14.74
N ASN A 346 -17.52 16.67 -14.45
CA ASN A 346 -17.80 15.37 -13.84
C ASN A 346 -18.95 14.60 -14.54
N PHE A 347 -19.02 14.70 -15.85
CA PHE A 347 -20.09 14.14 -16.69
C PHE A 347 -21.52 14.55 -16.26
N GLY A 348 -21.66 15.72 -15.64
CA GLY A 348 -22.94 16.21 -15.14
C GLY A 348 -23.39 15.58 -13.81
N PHE A 349 -22.50 14.96 -13.07
CA PHE A 349 -22.80 14.46 -11.73
C PHE A 349 -22.18 15.35 -10.67
N LYS A 350 -22.88 15.47 -9.53
CA LYS A 350 -22.30 16.10 -8.35
C LYS A 350 -21.09 15.33 -7.87
N THR A 351 -20.10 16.03 -7.36
CA THR A 351 -18.91 15.41 -6.77
C THR A 351 -19.22 14.81 -5.39
N ALA A 352 -18.37 13.90 -4.93
CA ALA A 352 -18.48 13.34 -3.58
C ALA A 352 -18.37 14.43 -2.48
N PHE A 353 -17.66 15.52 -2.74
CA PHE A 353 -17.57 16.66 -1.83
C PHE A 353 -18.90 17.41 -1.67
N GLU A 354 -19.68 17.51 -2.76
CA GLU A 354 -20.98 18.18 -2.74
C GLU A 354 -22.07 17.33 -2.09
N THR A 355 -22.00 16.01 -2.25
CA THR A 355 -23.02 15.11 -1.73
C THR A 355 -22.66 14.50 -0.37
N GLY A 356 -21.38 14.54 0.03
CA GLY A 356 -20.87 13.79 1.18
C GLY A 356 -20.90 12.28 1.04
N VAL A 357 -21.21 11.77 -0.16
CA VAL A 357 -21.37 10.33 -0.45
C VAL A 357 -20.30 9.87 -1.44
N TYR A 358 -19.47 8.90 -1.02
CA TYR A 358 -18.38 8.33 -1.81
C TYR A 358 -18.78 7.00 -2.47
N SER A 359 -20.02 6.85 -2.88
CA SER A 359 -20.47 5.62 -3.54
C SER A 359 -20.77 5.88 -5.02
N PRO A 360 -20.21 5.08 -5.95
CA PRO A 360 -20.52 5.19 -7.36
C PRO A 360 -22.01 4.88 -7.68
N ASP A 361 -22.70 4.15 -6.80
CA ASP A 361 -24.10 3.77 -6.96
C ASP A 361 -25.08 4.88 -6.49
N ARG A 362 -24.57 5.95 -5.88
CA ARG A 362 -25.36 7.06 -5.36
C ARG A 362 -24.95 8.39 -5.96
N ARG A 363 -24.75 8.40 -7.28
CA ARG A 363 -24.46 9.65 -8.00
C ARG A 363 -25.73 10.48 -8.13
N GLU A 364 -25.65 11.73 -7.74
CA GLU A 364 -26.70 12.70 -7.99
C GLU A 364 -26.41 13.43 -9.30
N ALA A 365 -27.33 13.34 -10.25
CA ALA A 365 -27.26 14.06 -11.51
C ALA A 365 -27.55 15.56 -11.29
N THR A 366 -26.84 16.41 -12.03
CA THR A 366 -27.18 17.84 -12.19
C THR A 366 -28.06 18.04 -13.42
N ASP A 367 -28.51 19.24 -13.64
CA ASP A 367 -29.28 19.61 -14.86
C ASP A 367 -28.44 19.49 -16.14
N GLU A 368 -27.11 19.40 -16.02
CA GLU A 368 -26.19 19.19 -17.14
C GLU A 368 -26.00 17.72 -17.52
N ALA A 369 -26.41 16.76 -16.68
CA ALA A 369 -26.24 15.34 -16.95
C ALA A 369 -26.71 14.89 -18.33
N PRO A 370 -27.86 15.36 -18.87
CA PRO A 370 -28.29 14.99 -20.22
C PRO A 370 -27.31 15.37 -21.33
N LYS A 371 -26.53 16.46 -21.14
CA LYS A 371 -25.51 16.90 -22.11
C LYS A 371 -24.38 15.88 -22.25
N TYR A 372 -24.01 15.23 -21.15
CA TYR A 372 -22.85 14.33 -21.09
C TYR A 372 -23.22 12.85 -21.06
N GLU A 373 -24.50 12.50 -21.01
CA GLU A 373 -24.98 11.12 -20.83
C GLU A 373 -24.36 10.15 -21.83
N LYS A 374 -24.36 10.49 -23.12
CA LYS A 374 -23.80 9.64 -24.15
C LYS A 374 -22.30 9.45 -24.00
N ILE A 375 -21.56 10.51 -23.71
CA ILE A 375 -20.11 10.46 -23.47
C ILE A 375 -19.82 9.56 -22.26
N PHE A 376 -20.57 9.73 -21.18
CA PHE A 376 -20.45 8.92 -19.98
C PHE A 376 -20.62 7.42 -20.26
N PHE A 377 -21.70 7.03 -20.94
CA PHE A 377 -21.94 5.61 -21.25
C PHE A 377 -20.92 5.03 -22.22
N ASP A 378 -20.45 5.79 -23.20
CA ASP A 378 -19.39 5.34 -24.09
C ASP A 378 -18.05 5.15 -23.34
N CYS A 379 -17.75 6.00 -22.33
CA CYS A 379 -16.60 5.81 -21.46
C CYS A 379 -16.76 4.57 -20.56
N VAL A 380 -17.95 4.35 -19.99
CA VAL A 380 -18.23 3.18 -19.15
C VAL A 380 -18.11 1.87 -19.93
N ASN A 381 -18.49 1.88 -21.20
CA ASN A 381 -18.46 0.71 -22.08
C ASN A 381 -17.12 0.53 -22.85
N ALA A 382 -16.16 1.42 -22.65
CA ALA A 382 -14.81 1.25 -23.21
C ALA A 382 -14.09 0.04 -22.59
N PRO A 383 -13.01 -0.48 -23.21
CA PRO A 383 -12.19 -1.54 -22.63
C PRO A 383 -11.76 -1.22 -21.19
N LYS A 384 -11.72 -2.24 -20.35
CA LYS A 384 -11.34 -2.12 -18.94
C LYS A 384 -10.08 -2.93 -18.63
N TYR A 385 -9.33 -2.48 -17.65
CA TYR A 385 -8.21 -3.25 -17.12
C TYR A 385 -8.68 -4.65 -16.68
N GLY A 386 -7.99 -5.67 -17.16
CA GLY A 386 -8.34 -7.07 -16.93
C GLY A 386 -9.31 -7.70 -17.93
N ASN A 387 -9.87 -6.92 -18.85
CA ASN A 387 -10.76 -7.39 -19.91
C ASN A 387 -10.15 -7.25 -21.33
N ALA A 388 -8.89 -6.83 -21.42
CA ALA A 388 -8.17 -6.64 -22.67
C ALA A 388 -7.18 -7.78 -22.94
#